data_bdd15241cd60d5396c8466b7569883b5
#
_entry.id   bdd15241cd60d5396c8466b7569883b5
#
_cell.length_a   1.000
_cell.length_b   1.000
_cell.length_c   1.000
_cell.angle_alpha   90.00
_cell.angle_beta   90.00
_cell.angle_gamma   90.00
#
_symmetry.space_group_name_H-M   'P 1'
#
loop_
_entity.id
_entity.type
_entity.pdbx_description
1 polymer ?
#
loop_
_entity_poly.entity_id
_entity_poly.type
_entity_poly.pdbx_seq_one_letter_code
_entity_poly.pdbx_strand_id
1 'polypeptide(L)'
;MSVLSVMSIQGNPDELVARMKETVDPVAARKASLYGGISSTVVRTDDGITIYNLWETEEGRHRMAEDPEIQEALRMAKFPRPEFTGYEVLSQRMAGDYAKELSRRVAEEIWSAGKLDVIDELFAPSYRGWEPTDGEIVGPAGFRELVERYRSAFADTKMTADRLVAEGDWVTMTWTARGTHTGELMGIPPTGRDVTVTGVQLSRIADGKFVEGYGVFDALGLLQQVGAVPTGVPAHA
;
A
#
# COMPACT_ATOMS: atom_id res chain seq x y z
N MET A 1 -20.42 3.17 6.91
CA MET A 1 -20.60 2.49 5.60
C MET A 1 -20.23 3.49 4.54
N SER A 2 -19.48 3.01 3.52
CA SER A 2 -19.07 3.88 2.42
C SER A 2 -20.27 4.34 1.58
N VAL A 3 -20.18 5.56 1.08
CA VAL A 3 -21.26 6.21 0.32
C VAL A 3 -20.72 6.67 -1.02
N LEU A 4 -21.45 6.34 -2.09
CA LEU A 4 -21.24 6.89 -3.42
C LEU A 4 -22.20 8.07 -3.60
N SER A 5 -21.68 9.28 -3.80
CA SER A 5 -22.47 10.42 -4.25
C SER A 5 -22.25 10.63 -5.74
N VAL A 6 -23.35 10.81 -6.45
CA VAL A 6 -23.37 11.09 -7.88
C VAL A 6 -23.94 12.49 -8.07
N MET A 7 -23.20 13.33 -8.78
CA MET A 7 -23.58 14.71 -9.06
C MET A 7 -23.53 14.94 -10.57
N SER A 8 -24.64 15.30 -11.17
CA SER A 8 -24.74 15.62 -12.60
C SER A 8 -24.87 17.13 -12.81
N ILE A 9 -24.09 17.67 -13.73
CA ILE A 9 -24.06 19.10 -14.08
C ILE A 9 -24.24 19.22 -15.59
N GLN A 10 -25.30 19.90 -16.01
CA GLN A 10 -25.57 20.17 -17.44
C GLN A 10 -24.74 21.33 -17.95
N GLY A 11 -24.33 21.29 -19.21
CA GLY A 11 -23.58 22.33 -19.89
C GLY A 11 -22.50 21.79 -20.82
N ASN A 12 -21.65 22.66 -21.35
CA ASN A 12 -20.52 22.23 -22.17
C ASN A 12 -19.50 21.48 -21.31
N PRO A 13 -19.22 20.17 -21.56
CA PRO A 13 -18.34 19.38 -20.71
C PRO A 13 -16.92 19.95 -20.58
N ASP A 14 -16.34 20.47 -21.65
CA ASP A 14 -14.98 21.00 -21.64
C ASP A 14 -14.87 22.27 -20.79
N GLU A 15 -15.87 23.14 -20.87
CA GLU A 15 -15.93 24.34 -20.03
C GLU A 15 -16.17 24.00 -18.55
N LEU A 16 -17.03 23.02 -18.27
CA LEU A 16 -17.30 22.57 -16.92
C LEU A 16 -16.04 21.96 -16.26
N VAL A 17 -15.33 21.09 -16.98
CA VAL A 17 -14.08 20.48 -16.51
C VAL A 17 -12.98 21.53 -16.33
N ALA A 18 -12.84 22.49 -17.25
CA ALA A 18 -11.87 23.57 -17.13
C ALA A 18 -12.11 24.40 -15.86
N ARG A 19 -13.36 24.82 -15.61
CA ARG A 19 -13.74 25.55 -14.39
C ARG A 19 -13.51 24.73 -13.12
N MET A 20 -13.82 23.44 -13.14
CA MET A 20 -13.55 22.55 -12.02
C MET A 20 -12.06 22.51 -11.67
N LYS A 21 -11.21 22.30 -12.66
CA LYS A 21 -9.75 22.23 -12.48
C LYS A 21 -9.16 23.55 -11.94
N GLU A 22 -9.74 24.67 -12.34
CA GLU A 22 -9.27 26.00 -11.90
C GLU A 22 -9.73 26.35 -10.48
N THR A 23 -10.93 25.95 -10.08
CA THR A 23 -11.57 26.44 -8.85
C THR A 23 -11.73 25.37 -7.78
N VAL A 24 -12.35 24.23 -8.12
CA VAL A 24 -12.79 23.22 -7.14
C VAL A 24 -11.70 22.20 -6.84
N ASP A 25 -11.05 21.64 -7.87
CA ASP A 25 -10.09 20.55 -7.72
C ASP A 25 -8.92 20.90 -6.77
N PRO A 26 -8.31 22.11 -6.80
CA PRO A 26 -7.22 22.44 -5.90
C PRO A 26 -7.63 22.40 -4.41
N VAL A 27 -8.87 22.81 -4.12
CA VAL A 27 -9.42 22.79 -2.75
C VAL A 27 -9.86 21.39 -2.39
N ALA A 28 -10.59 20.71 -3.28
CA ALA A 28 -11.09 19.37 -3.05
C ALA A 28 -9.96 18.35 -2.84
N ALA A 29 -8.90 18.38 -3.66
CA ALA A 29 -7.74 17.50 -3.52
C ALA A 29 -7.06 17.62 -2.14
N ARG A 30 -6.98 18.84 -1.60
CA ARG A 30 -6.39 19.11 -0.28
C ARG A 30 -7.30 18.69 0.88
N LYS A 31 -8.62 18.84 0.70
CA LYS A 31 -9.63 18.65 1.76
C LYS A 31 -10.21 17.23 1.78
N ALA A 32 -10.26 16.52 0.64
CA ALA A 32 -10.96 15.24 0.54
C ALA A 32 -10.50 14.22 1.59
N SER A 33 -9.18 14.06 1.78
CA SER A 33 -8.62 13.14 2.77
C SER A 33 -8.99 13.48 4.22
N LEU A 34 -9.22 14.75 4.54
CA LEU A 34 -9.62 15.19 5.89
C LEU A 34 -11.05 14.77 6.22
N TYR A 35 -11.86 14.54 5.20
CA TYR A 35 -13.28 14.18 5.32
C TYR A 35 -13.59 12.76 4.86
N GLY A 36 -12.54 11.92 4.66
CA GLY A 36 -12.73 10.53 4.25
C GLY A 36 -13.14 10.37 2.78
N GLY A 37 -12.72 11.30 1.92
CA GLY A 37 -12.85 11.15 0.47
C GLY A 37 -11.90 10.07 -0.04
N ILE A 38 -12.44 9.06 -0.74
CA ILE A 38 -11.69 7.91 -1.27
C ILE A 38 -11.30 8.14 -2.72
N SER A 39 -12.25 8.56 -3.55
CA SER A 39 -12.03 8.82 -4.97
C SER A 39 -13.03 9.83 -5.53
N SER A 40 -12.63 10.51 -6.59
CA SER A 40 -13.51 11.35 -7.42
C SER A 40 -13.23 11.05 -8.88
N THR A 41 -14.29 10.81 -9.65
CA THR A 41 -14.20 10.52 -11.08
C THR A 41 -15.21 11.40 -11.82
N VAL A 42 -14.73 12.13 -12.83
CA VAL A 42 -15.56 12.97 -13.70
C VAL A 42 -15.75 12.26 -15.02
N VAL A 43 -16.99 12.05 -15.41
CA VAL A 43 -17.38 11.40 -16.66
C VAL A 43 -18.10 12.40 -17.55
N ARG A 44 -17.71 12.46 -18.82
CA ARG A 44 -18.41 13.22 -19.85
C ARG A 44 -19.72 12.53 -20.19
N THR A 45 -20.79 13.30 -20.28
CA THR A 45 -22.09 12.87 -20.78
C THR A 45 -22.46 13.67 -22.04
N ASP A 46 -23.54 13.31 -22.70
CA ASP A 46 -24.01 14.01 -23.93
C ASP A 46 -24.41 15.46 -23.64
N ASP A 47 -24.89 15.74 -22.44
CA ASP A 47 -25.46 17.02 -22.01
C ASP A 47 -24.67 17.73 -20.91
N GLY A 48 -23.51 17.19 -20.49
CA GLY A 48 -22.70 17.77 -19.43
C GLY A 48 -21.62 16.87 -18.85
N ILE A 49 -21.52 16.86 -17.54
CA ILE A 49 -20.63 15.97 -16.78
C ILE A 49 -21.37 15.29 -15.62
N THR A 50 -20.92 14.09 -15.28
CA THR A 50 -21.34 13.41 -14.05
C THR A 50 -20.10 13.12 -13.21
N ILE A 51 -20.18 13.46 -11.93
CA ILE A 51 -19.10 13.29 -10.96
C ILE A 51 -19.50 12.20 -9.97
N TYR A 52 -18.66 11.20 -9.86
CA TYR A 52 -18.80 10.09 -8.91
C TYR A 52 -17.79 10.30 -7.79
N ASN A 53 -18.27 10.58 -6.58
CA ASN A 53 -17.43 10.73 -5.40
C ASN A 53 -17.72 9.60 -4.42
N LEU A 54 -16.67 8.87 -4.06
CA LEU A 54 -16.73 7.80 -3.07
C LEU A 54 -16.18 8.30 -1.74
N TRP A 55 -16.89 8.00 -0.64
CA TRP A 55 -16.60 8.48 0.71
C TRP A 55 -16.57 7.31 1.69
N GLU A 56 -15.75 7.40 2.72
CA GLU A 56 -15.73 6.44 3.83
C GLU A 56 -17.05 6.46 4.60
N THR A 57 -17.63 7.66 4.79
CA THR A 57 -18.86 7.85 5.57
C THR A 57 -19.75 8.95 4.98
N GLU A 58 -21.05 8.86 5.24
CA GLU A 58 -22.02 9.92 4.92
C GLU A 58 -21.74 11.22 5.70
N GLU A 59 -21.28 11.11 6.95
CA GLU A 59 -20.90 12.27 7.75
C GLU A 59 -19.73 13.02 7.12
N GLY A 60 -18.69 12.30 6.66
CA GLY A 60 -17.54 12.91 6.00
C GLY A 60 -17.94 13.65 4.73
N ARG A 61 -18.83 13.07 3.92
CA ARG A 61 -19.41 13.70 2.74
C ARG A 61 -20.13 15.02 3.08
N HIS A 62 -20.98 15.01 4.12
CA HIS A 62 -21.69 16.22 4.57
C HIS A 62 -20.73 17.30 5.06
N ARG A 63 -19.75 16.95 5.88
CA ARG A 63 -18.75 17.88 6.39
C ARG A 63 -17.93 18.53 5.26
N MET A 64 -17.56 17.75 4.23
CA MET A 64 -16.90 18.29 3.03
C MET A 64 -17.80 19.29 2.30
N ALA A 65 -19.09 18.96 2.14
CA ALA A 65 -20.05 19.82 1.45
C ALA A 65 -20.31 21.13 2.21
N GLU A 66 -20.17 21.14 3.54
CA GLU A 66 -20.34 22.31 4.41
C GLU A 66 -19.06 23.12 4.63
N ASP A 67 -17.91 22.62 4.16
CA ASP A 67 -16.61 23.33 4.32
C ASP A 67 -16.64 24.69 3.60
N PRO A 68 -16.32 25.80 4.30
CA PRO A 68 -16.40 27.14 3.72
C PRO A 68 -15.52 27.35 2.47
N GLU A 69 -14.35 26.73 2.41
CA GLU A 69 -13.47 26.84 1.22
C GLU A 69 -14.07 26.09 0.01
N ILE A 70 -14.70 24.95 0.25
CA ILE A 70 -15.41 24.18 -0.79
C ILE A 70 -16.62 24.97 -1.29
N GLN A 71 -17.41 25.54 -0.39
CA GLN A 71 -18.54 26.37 -0.75
C GLN A 71 -18.13 27.58 -1.59
N GLU A 72 -17.04 28.24 -1.24
CA GLU A 72 -16.52 29.36 -1.99
C GLU A 72 -16.01 28.92 -3.37
N ALA A 73 -15.26 27.81 -3.45
CA ALA A 73 -14.80 27.27 -4.73
C ALA A 73 -15.95 26.90 -5.67
N LEU A 74 -17.02 26.28 -5.15
CA LEU A 74 -18.23 25.95 -5.91
C LEU A 74 -18.96 27.22 -6.38
N ARG A 75 -19.00 28.28 -5.54
CA ARG A 75 -19.59 29.57 -5.91
C ARG A 75 -18.80 30.25 -7.03
N MET A 76 -17.46 30.21 -6.96
CA MET A 76 -16.59 30.74 -8.00
C MET A 76 -16.72 29.99 -9.33
N ALA A 77 -16.89 28.68 -9.28
CA ALA A 77 -17.08 27.84 -10.48
C ALA A 77 -18.36 28.17 -11.26
N LYS A 78 -19.35 28.80 -10.61
CA LYS A 78 -20.65 29.18 -11.23
C LYS A 78 -21.29 28.01 -11.99
N PHE A 79 -21.26 26.82 -11.42
CA PHE A 79 -21.93 25.67 -12.02
C PHE A 79 -23.46 25.87 -12.04
N PRO A 80 -24.14 25.38 -13.07
CA PRO A 80 -25.59 25.17 -13.01
C PRO A 80 -25.95 24.33 -11.78
N ARG A 81 -27.18 24.46 -11.29
CA ARG A 81 -27.61 23.70 -10.11
C ARG A 81 -27.45 22.20 -10.38
N PRO A 82 -26.61 21.49 -9.61
CA PRO A 82 -26.38 20.07 -9.82
C PRO A 82 -27.56 19.24 -9.32
N GLU A 83 -27.75 18.09 -9.96
CA GLU A 83 -28.60 17.02 -9.44
C GLU A 83 -27.74 16.07 -8.61
N PHE A 84 -28.22 15.71 -7.40
CA PHE A 84 -27.51 14.83 -6.48
C PHE A 84 -28.29 13.54 -6.23
N THR A 85 -27.58 12.42 -6.26
CA THR A 85 -28.09 11.13 -5.80
C THR A 85 -27.03 10.48 -4.92
N GLY A 86 -27.44 9.94 -3.76
CA GLY A 86 -26.58 9.18 -2.86
C GLY A 86 -26.92 7.70 -2.94
N TYR A 87 -25.90 6.84 -2.86
CA TYR A 87 -26.05 5.39 -2.85
C TYR A 87 -25.23 4.79 -1.71
N GLU A 88 -25.80 3.80 -1.02
CA GLU A 88 -25.03 2.95 -0.11
C GLU A 88 -24.13 2.02 -0.93
N VAL A 89 -22.84 1.94 -0.56
CA VAL A 89 -21.90 1.03 -1.21
C VAL A 89 -21.89 -0.31 -0.48
N LEU A 90 -22.46 -1.33 -1.10
CA LEU A 90 -22.53 -2.68 -0.54
C LEU A 90 -21.22 -3.45 -0.72
N SER A 91 -20.46 -3.16 -1.77
CA SER A 91 -19.16 -3.77 -2.04
C SER A 91 -18.28 -2.83 -2.84
N GLN A 92 -17.01 -2.76 -2.48
CA GLN A 92 -16.01 -1.96 -3.16
C GLN A 92 -14.74 -2.77 -3.36
N ARG A 93 -14.13 -2.64 -4.52
CA ARG A 93 -12.79 -3.19 -4.80
C ARG A 93 -11.93 -2.11 -5.43
N MET A 94 -10.82 -1.80 -4.78
CA MET A 94 -9.82 -0.86 -5.30
C MET A 94 -8.78 -1.60 -6.14
N ALA A 95 -8.21 -0.94 -7.15
CA ALA A 95 -7.19 -1.54 -8.01
C ALA A 95 -5.99 -2.10 -7.21
N GLY A 96 -5.62 -1.42 -6.12
CA GLY A 96 -4.53 -1.86 -5.25
C GLY A 96 -4.87 -2.96 -4.23
N ASP A 97 -6.14 -3.37 -4.08
CA ASP A 97 -6.52 -4.36 -3.05
C ASP A 97 -5.94 -5.73 -3.35
N TYR A 98 -5.89 -6.11 -4.63
CA TYR A 98 -5.26 -7.36 -5.05
C TYR A 98 -3.76 -7.37 -4.73
N ALA A 99 -3.05 -6.28 -5.01
CA ALA A 99 -1.64 -6.13 -4.70
C ALA A 99 -1.35 -6.23 -3.18
N LYS A 100 -2.21 -5.62 -2.36
CA LYS A 100 -2.12 -5.72 -0.91
C LYS A 100 -2.38 -7.15 -0.42
N GLU A 101 -3.33 -7.86 -1.03
CA GLU A 101 -3.62 -9.25 -0.70
C GLU A 101 -2.45 -10.18 -1.03
N LEU A 102 -1.84 -10.04 -2.22
CA LEU A 102 -0.63 -10.79 -2.56
C LEU A 102 0.50 -10.55 -1.54
N SER A 103 0.68 -9.30 -1.11
CA SER A 103 1.72 -8.97 -0.11
C SER A 103 1.44 -9.58 1.26
N ARG A 104 0.16 -9.64 1.70
CA ARG A 104 -0.21 -10.38 2.93
C ARG A 104 0.10 -11.87 2.80
N ARG A 105 -0.23 -12.49 1.68
CA ARG A 105 0.06 -13.90 1.42
C ARG A 105 1.56 -14.19 1.50
N VAL A 106 2.42 -13.30 1.00
CA VAL A 106 3.88 -13.43 1.17
C VAL A 106 4.26 -13.48 2.65
N ALA A 107 3.75 -12.56 3.47
CA ALA A 107 4.05 -12.52 4.90
C ALA A 107 3.50 -13.72 5.66
N GLU A 108 2.25 -14.11 5.40
CA GLU A 108 1.52 -15.12 6.16
C GLU A 108 1.86 -16.55 5.70
N GLU A 109 1.80 -16.79 4.37
CA GLU A 109 1.96 -18.14 3.84
C GLU A 109 3.42 -18.51 3.62
N ILE A 110 4.24 -17.62 3.05
CA ILE A 110 5.63 -17.91 2.74
C ILE A 110 6.51 -17.73 3.99
N TRP A 111 6.56 -16.51 4.53
CA TRP A 111 7.44 -16.22 5.66
C TRP A 111 7.00 -16.85 6.98
N SER A 112 5.72 -16.79 7.32
CA SER A 112 5.23 -17.30 8.62
C SER A 112 4.92 -18.80 8.58
N ALA A 113 4.21 -19.28 7.55
CA ALA A 113 3.82 -20.69 7.47
C ALA A 113 4.84 -21.59 6.75
N GLY A 114 5.83 -21.01 6.02
CA GLY A 114 6.86 -21.78 5.32
C GLY A 114 6.35 -22.53 4.07
N LYS A 115 5.23 -22.09 3.48
CA LYS A 115 4.65 -22.69 2.29
C LYS A 115 5.41 -22.22 1.04
N LEU A 116 6.50 -22.90 0.70
CA LEU A 116 7.39 -22.49 -0.39
C LEU A 116 6.80 -22.74 -1.79
N ASP A 117 5.84 -23.62 -1.92
CA ASP A 117 5.08 -23.91 -3.16
C ASP A 117 4.27 -22.68 -3.62
N VAL A 118 3.82 -21.84 -2.70
CA VAL A 118 3.10 -20.59 -2.99
C VAL A 118 3.98 -19.58 -3.76
N ILE A 119 5.30 -19.68 -3.68
CA ILE A 119 6.23 -18.78 -4.39
C ILE A 119 6.00 -18.85 -5.91
N ASP A 120 5.84 -20.02 -6.49
CA ASP A 120 5.64 -20.20 -7.94
C ASP A 120 4.27 -19.68 -8.40
N GLU A 121 3.30 -19.62 -7.49
CA GLU A 121 2.00 -18.99 -7.73
C GLU A 121 2.11 -17.46 -7.76
N LEU A 122 2.79 -16.87 -6.77
CA LEU A 122 2.81 -15.43 -6.54
C LEU A 122 3.87 -14.68 -7.35
N PHE A 123 4.98 -15.32 -7.71
CA PHE A 123 6.11 -14.67 -8.38
C PHE A 123 6.18 -15.08 -9.85
N ALA A 124 6.43 -14.10 -10.73
CA ALA A 124 6.66 -14.37 -12.15
C ALA A 124 8.03 -15.04 -12.38
N PRO A 125 8.21 -15.88 -13.40
CA PRO A 125 9.52 -16.41 -13.78
C PRO A 125 10.57 -15.33 -14.04
N SER A 126 10.13 -14.16 -14.50
CA SER A 126 10.96 -12.98 -14.78
C SER A 126 11.22 -12.09 -13.56
N TYR A 127 10.81 -12.48 -12.36
CA TYR A 127 10.96 -11.67 -11.15
C TYR A 127 12.41 -11.23 -10.94
N ARG A 128 12.58 -9.98 -10.56
CA ARG A 128 13.84 -9.39 -10.12
C ARG A 128 13.63 -8.68 -8.78
N GLY A 129 14.31 -9.17 -7.77
CA GLY A 129 14.36 -8.55 -6.44
C GLY A 129 15.75 -8.03 -6.12
N TRP A 130 15.82 -7.14 -5.17
CA TRP A 130 17.07 -6.64 -4.63
C TRP A 130 16.95 -6.33 -3.13
N GLU A 131 17.96 -6.76 -2.38
CA GLU A 131 18.13 -6.44 -0.96
C GLU A 131 19.58 -6.10 -0.62
N PRO A 132 19.86 -5.17 0.32
CA PRO A 132 21.21 -4.73 0.65
C PRO A 132 22.13 -5.86 1.13
N THR A 133 21.58 -6.86 1.82
CA THR A 133 22.32 -7.98 2.40
C THR A 133 22.54 -9.14 1.44
N ASP A 134 21.60 -9.33 0.51
CA ASP A 134 21.54 -10.51 -0.35
C ASP A 134 21.80 -10.18 -1.82
N GLY A 135 21.77 -8.88 -2.19
CA GLY A 135 21.96 -8.42 -3.56
C GLY A 135 20.77 -8.71 -4.47
N GLU A 136 21.05 -9.12 -5.71
CA GLU A 136 20.01 -9.42 -6.69
C GLU A 136 19.39 -10.80 -6.45
N ILE A 137 18.06 -10.84 -6.49
CA ILE A 137 17.23 -12.06 -6.33
C ILE A 137 16.56 -12.33 -7.68
N VAL A 138 16.83 -13.48 -8.27
CA VAL A 138 16.38 -13.80 -9.63
C VAL A 138 15.34 -14.90 -9.63
N GLY A 139 14.16 -14.57 -10.08
CA GLY A 139 13.03 -15.50 -10.23
C GLY A 139 12.51 -16.11 -8.93
N PRO A 140 11.50 -17.00 -9.03
CA PRO A 140 10.97 -17.74 -7.88
C PRO A 140 12.02 -18.56 -7.14
N ALA A 141 13.00 -19.13 -7.85
CA ALA A 141 14.06 -19.93 -7.26
C ALA A 141 14.95 -19.10 -6.32
N GLY A 142 15.41 -17.92 -6.76
CA GLY A 142 16.23 -17.03 -5.92
C GLY A 142 15.45 -16.52 -4.70
N PHE A 143 14.15 -16.25 -4.86
CA PHE A 143 13.33 -15.86 -3.71
C PHE A 143 13.14 -17.02 -2.73
N ARG A 144 13.01 -18.25 -3.20
CA ARG A 144 12.96 -19.46 -2.38
C ARG A 144 14.25 -19.63 -1.56
N GLU A 145 15.42 -19.52 -2.19
CA GLU A 145 16.72 -19.60 -1.52
C GLU A 145 16.86 -18.53 -0.42
N LEU A 146 16.40 -17.31 -0.67
CA LEU A 146 16.34 -16.25 0.34
C LEU A 146 15.49 -16.68 1.56
N VAL A 147 14.26 -17.14 1.32
CA VAL A 147 13.33 -17.54 2.37
C VAL A 147 13.90 -18.74 3.17
N GLU A 148 14.41 -19.75 2.50
CA GLU A 148 15.01 -20.94 3.13
C GLU A 148 16.20 -20.57 4.04
N ARG A 149 17.07 -19.67 3.59
CA ARG A 149 18.21 -19.19 4.37
C ARG A 149 17.79 -18.54 5.68
N TYR A 150 16.86 -17.60 5.64
CA TYR A 150 16.40 -16.94 6.86
C TYR A 150 15.55 -17.88 7.72
N ARG A 151 14.73 -18.73 7.15
CA ARG A 151 13.93 -19.70 7.92
C ARG A 151 14.78 -20.81 8.51
N SER A 152 15.93 -21.16 7.95
CA SER A 152 16.86 -22.10 8.57
C SER A 152 17.50 -21.51 9.84
N ALA A 153 17.72 -20.20 9.86
CA ALA A 153 18.22 -19.49 11.03
C ALA A 153 17.13 -19.22 12.09
N PHE A 154 15.88 -19.01 11.66
CA PHE A 154 14.72 -18.66 12.49
C PHE A 154 13.51 -19.51 12.09
N ALA A 155 13.51 -20.78 12.52
CA ALA A 155 12.49 -21.76 12.08
C ALA A 155 11.05 -21.39 12.50
N ASP A 156 10.90 -20.65 13.58
CA ASP A 156 9.64 -20.17 14.15
C ASP A 156 9.20 -18.77 13.65
N THR A 157 9.83 -18.26 12.59
CA THR A 157 9.54 -16.92 12.03
C THR A 157 8.04 -16.67 11.90
N LYS A 158 7.62 -15.52 12.44
CA LYS A 158 6.30 -14.93 12.22
C LYS A 158 6.46 -13.53 11.66
N MET A 159 5.97 -13.31 10.46
CA MET A 159 5.97 -12.01 9.80
C MET A 159 4.55 -11.44 9.75
N THR A 160 4.42 -10.18 10.10
CA THR A 160 3.17 -9.42 10.05
C THR A 160 3.31 -8.31 9.01
N ALA A 161 2.35 -8.18 8.12
CA ALA A 161 2.20 -7.02 7.26
C ALA A 161 1.54 -5.90 8.07
N ASP A 162 2.32 -4.90 8.49
CA ASP A 162 1.83 -3.86 9.40
C ASP A 162 1.01 -2.79 8.67
N ARG A 163 1.52 -2.31 7.53
CA ARG A 163 0.83 -1.34 6.66
C ARG A 163 1.06 -1.68 5.20
N LEU A 164 0.04 -1.44 4.39
CA LEU A 164 0.05 -1.67 2.95
C LEU A 164 -0.51 -0.43 2.24
N VAL A 165 0.28 0.12 1.34
CA VAL A 165 -0.11 1.22 0.45
C VAL A 165 0.12 0.78 -0.97
N ALA A 166 -0.87 0.97 -1.84
CA ALA A 166 -0.77 0.60 -3.25
C ALA A 166 -1.21 1.75 -4.15
N GLU A 167 -0.44 1.98 -5.21
CA GLU A 167 -0.73 2.96 -6.26
C GLU A 167 -0.31 2.39 -7.61
N GLY A 168 -1.24 2.37 -8.57
CA GLY A 168 -1.02 1.74 -9.87
C GLY A 168 -0.70 0.24 -9.71
N ASP A 169 0.42 -0.18 -10.28
CA ASP A 169 0.95 -1.55 -10.22
C ASP A 169 1.97 -1.77 -9.07
N TRP A 170 2.20 -0.76 -8.24
CA TRP A 170 3.10 -0.81 -7.11
C TRP A 170 2.39 -0.99 -5.78
N VAL A 171 3.01 -1.75 -4.88
CA VAL A 171 2.60 -1.90 -3.49
C VAL A 171 3.80 -1.79 -2.56
N THR A 172 3.63 -1.02 -1.49
CA THR A 172 4.59 -0.94 -0.39
C THR A 172 3.99 -1.61 0.84
N MET A 173 4.77 -2.46 1.49
CA MET A 173 4.46 -3.13 2.75
C MET A 173 5.51 -2.77 3.79
N THR A 174 5.11 -2.20 4.92
CA THR A 174 5.94 -2.26 6.13
C THR A 174 5.61 -3.55 6.86
N TRP A 175 6.63 -4.18 7.44
CA TRP A 175 6.46 -5.47 8.09
C TRP A 175 7.31 -5.59 9.36
N THR A 176 6.85 -6.45 10.27
CA THR A 176 7.58 -6.88 11.46
C THR A 176 7.70 -8.39 11.44
N ALA A 177 8.93 -8.91 11.60
CA ALA A 177 9.20 -10.33 11.78
C ALA A 177 9.75 -10.60 13.18
N ARG A 178 9.32 -11.71 13.78
CA ARG A 178 9.79 -12.22 15.06
C ARG A 178 10.18 -13.66 14.92
N GLY A 179 11.20 -14.09 15.67
CA GLY A 179 11.65 -15.48 15.70
C GLY A 179 12.80 -15.67 16.68
N THR A 180 13.14 -16.93 16.94
CA THR A 180 14.25 -17.32 17.80
C THR A 180 15.43 -17.77 16.95
N HIS A 181 16.63 -17.25 17.22
CA HIS A 181 17.86 -17.60 16.48
C HIS A 181 18.35 -19.01 16.86
N THR A 182 17.85 -20.02 16.13
CA THR A 182 18.10 -21.44 16.39
C THR A 182 18.97 -22.14 15.34
N GLY A 183 19.24 -21.49 14.21
CA GLY A 183 20.14 -21.97 13.16
C GLY A 183 21.27 -20.97 12.86
N GLU A 184 22.19 -21.33 11.97
CA GLU A 184 23.26 -20.44 11.55
C GLU A 184 22.73 -19.25 10.72
N LEU A 185 23.17 -18.04 11.04
CA LEU A 185 22.87 -16.81 10.29
C LEU A 185 24.20 -16.17 9.83
N MET A 186 24.47 -16.15 8.51
CA MET A 186 25.65 -15.47 7.94
C MET A 186 26.98 -15.85 8.65
N GLY A 187 27.18 -17.12 9.00
CA GLY A 187 28.33 -17.59 9.73
C GLY A 187 28.26 -17.40 11.27
N ILE A 188 27.17 -16.82 11.77
CA ILE A 188 26.95 -16.67 13.22
C ILE A 188 26.25 -17.92 13.75
N PRO A 189 26.83 -18.65 14.70
CA PRO A 189 26.19 -19.84 15.29
C PRO A 189 24.88 -19.46 16.03
N PRO A 190 23.95 -20.42 16.18
CA PRO A 190 22.69 -20.19 16.90
C PRO A 190 22.94 -19.69 18.33
N THR A 191 22.22 -18.64 18.72
CA THR A 191 22.38 -17.99 20.04
C THR A 191 21.22 -18.26 20.99
N GLY A 192 20.11 -18.81 20.50
CA GLY A 192 18.88 -19.01 21.27
C GLY A 192 18.15 -17.70 21.64
N ARG A 193 18.53 -16.57 21.05
CA ARG A 193 17.95 -15.27 21.37
C ARG A 193 16.72 -15.01 20.51
N ASP A 194 15.70 -14.40 21.13
CA ASP A 194 14.55 -13.87 20.41
C ASP A 194 14.92 -12.57 19.71
N VAL A 195 14.44 -12.40 18.48
CA VAL A 195 14.66 -11.20 17.68
C VAL A 195 13.34 -10.61 17.19
N THR A 196 13.32 -9.30 17.04
CA THR A 196 12.25 -8.57 16.35
C THR A 196 12.90 -7.65 15.33
N VAL A 197 12.54 -7.85 14.07
CA VAL A 197 13.10 -7.10 12.93
C VAL A 197 11.98 -6.42 12.17
N THR A 198 12.20 -5.18 11.77
CA THR A 198 11.27 -4.43 10.94
C THR A 198 11.89 -4.13 9.59
N GLY A 199 11.03 -4.02 8.57
CA GLY A 199 11.48 -3.69 7.23
C GLY A 199 10.39 -3.09 6.36
N VAL A 200 10.80 -2.75 5.16
CA VAL A 200 9.92 -2.22 4.10
C VAL A 200 10.19 -3.01 2.84
N GLN A 201 9.13 -3.41 2.17
CA GLN A 201 9.17 -4.03 0.85
C GLN A 201 8.37 -3.17 -0.12
N LEU A 202 9.00 -2.75 -1.22
CA LEU A 202 8.35 -2.16 -2.38
C LEU A 202 8.30 -3.21 -3.48
N SER A 203 7.14 -3.45 -4.07
CA SER A 203 6.98 -4.48 -5.11
C SER A 203 6.11 -3.99 -6.26
N ARG A 204 6.41 -4.45 -7.47
CA ARG A 204 5.59 -4.23 -8.66
C ARG A 204 4.89 -5.52 -9.09
N ILE A 205 3.65 -5.39 -9.49
CA ILE A 205 2.79 -6.49 -9.92
C ILE A 205 2.41 -6.29 -11.38
N ALA A 206 2.57 -7.34 -12.17
CA ALA A 206 2.07 -7.40 -13.54
C ALA A 206 1.47 -8.80 -13.77
N ASP A 207 0.37 -8.86 -14.52
CA ASP A 207 -0.34 -10.12 -14.83
C ASP A 207 -0.66 -10.96 -13.59
N GLY A 208 -0.97 -10.27 -12.48
CA GLY A 208 -1.35 -10.91 -11.23
C GLY A 208 -0.19 -11.51 -10.42
N LYS A 209 1.08 -11.23 -10.76
CA LYS A 209 2.26 -11.74 -10.08
C LYS A 209 3.27 -10.64 -9.75
N PHE A 210 4.10 -10.87 -8.74
CA PHE A 210 5.27 -10.04 -8.48
C PHE A 210 6.28 -10.18 -9.61
N VAL A 211 6.69 -9.05 -10.20
CA VAL A 211 7.69 -8.98 -11.26
C VAL A 211 8.95 -8.23 -10.82
N GLU A 212 8.86 -7.41 -9.78
CA GLU A 212 9.96 -6.61 -9.28
C GLU A 212 9.80 -6.38 -7.77
N GLY A 213 10.92 -6.30 -7.03
CA GLY A 213 10.89 -6.06 -5.59
C GLY A 213 12.16 -5.43 -5.05
N TYR A 214 11.99 -4.50 -4.11
CA TYR A 214 13.07 -3.84 -3.37
C TYR A 214 12.78 -3.94 -1.87
N GLY A 215 13.61 -4.71 -1.16
CA GLY A 215 13.50 -4.91 0.27
C GLY A 215 14.60 -4.18 1.03
N VAL A 216 14.26 -3.62 2.18
CA VAL A 216 15.23 -3.16 3.18
C VAL A 216 14.71 -3.53 4.56
N PHE A 217 15.63 -3.90 5.45
CA PHE A 217 15.29 -4.19 6.84
C PHE A 217 16.41 -3.75 7.79
N ASP A 218 16.13 -3.72 9.07
CA ASP A 218 17.11 -3.38 10.12
C ASP A 218 18.09 -4.54 10.35
N ALA A 219 19.01 -4.71 9.39
CA ALA A 219 20.05 -5.73 9.48
C ALA A 219 21.02 -5.48 10.65
N LEU A 220 21.33 -4.21 10.95
CA LEU A 220 22.19 -3.87 12.08
C LEU A 220 21.52 -4.25 13.41
N GLY A 221 20.26 -3.89 13.58
CA GLY A 221 19.48 -4.25 14.75
C GLY A 221 19.36 -5.77 14.94
N LEU A 222 19.19 -6.53 13.84
CA LEU A 222 19.22 -7.99 13.88
C LEU A 222 20.55 -8.52 14.39
N LEU A 223 21.69 -8.06 13.84
CA LEU A 223 23.02 -8.47 14.24
C LEU A 223 23.34 -8.10 15.70
N GLN A 224 22.84 -6.97 16.17
CA GLN A 224 22.94 -6.56 17.58
C GLN A 224 22.12 -7.47 18.50
N GLN A 225 20.89 -7.82 18.11
CA GLN A 225 20.01 -8.67 18.90
C GLN A 225 20.58 -10.10 19.05
N VAL A 226 21.15 -10.65 17.98
CA VAL A 226 21.84 -11.96 18.08
C VAL A 226 23.21 -11.86 18.77
N GLY A 227 23.75 -10.66 19.03
CA GLY A 227 24.99 -10.41 19.75
C GLY A 227 26.26 -10.49 18.90
N ALA A 228 26.12 -10.42 17.57
CA ALA A 228 27.25 -10.39 16.65
C ALA A 228 27.92 -9.00 16.56
N VAL A 229 27.16 -7.96 16.88
CA VAL A 229 27.62 -6.55 16.89
C VAL A 229 27.27 -5.92 18.24
N PRO A 230 28.15 -5.09 18.86
CA PRO A 230 27.83 -4.39 20.09
C PRO A 230 26.61 -3.47 19.98
N THR A 231 25.81 -3.43 21.04
CA THR A 231 24.68 -2.49 21.17
C THR A 231 25.16 -1.18 21.78
N GLY A 232 25.80 -0.34 21.02
CA GLY A 232 26.18 1.01 21.47
C GLY A 232 27.22 1.60 20.54
N VAL A 233 26.93 2.80 20.02
CA VAL A 233 28.01 3.66 19.53
C VAL A 233 28.77 4.11 20.78
N PRO A 234 30.09 3.91 20.90
CA PRO A 234 30.84 4.49 21.98
C PRO A 234 30.57 5.99 21.98
N ALA A 235 30.13 6.55 23.09
CA ALA A 235 30.11 7.99 23.25
C ALA A 235 31.54 8.47 22.99
N HIS A 236 31.71 9.25 21.93
CA HIS A 236 32.99 9.88 21.68
C HIS A 236 33.34 10.74 22.90
N ALA A 237 34.43 10.33 23.61
CA ALA A 237 35.03 11.12 24.66
C ALA A 237 35.70 12.38 24.07
#